data_73355f2b6d29bcd8ef6136a4c282b1ba
#
_entry.id   73355f2b6d29bcd8ef6136a4c282b1ba
#
_cell.length_a   1.000
_cell.length_b   1.000
_cell.length_c   1.000
_cell.angle_alpha   90.00
_cell.angle_beta   90.00
_cell.angle_gamma   90.00
#
_symmetry.space_group_name_H-M   'P 1'
#
loop_
_entity.id
_entity.type
_entity.pdbx_description
1 polymer ?
#
loop_
_entity_poly.entity_id
_entity_poly.type
_entity_poly.pdbx_seq_one_letter_code
_entity_poly.pdbx_strand_id
1 'polypeptide(L)'
;MQQAVLRHFAETGLARDRPVLEVVAAQAGRTAAEVLAELDREDFLALDEAGRIRAAYPFSAIETRHRVRLASGVDVWSMCAIDALGLSAMLGQDVVISSSDPVDGRPVTVTFARGTTVWEPVAAVVLVGRREGTGPVPPPSAATR
;
A
#
# COMPACT_ATOMS: atom_id res chain seq x y z
N MET A 1 7.94 -10.94 -10.66
CA MET A 1 8.05 -9.48 -10.45
C MET A 1 7.13 -8.99 -9.34
N GLN A 2 5.81 -9.07 -9.47
CA GLN A 2 4.85 -8.56 -8.47
C GLN A 2 5.14 -9.03 -7.04
N GLN A 3 5.28 -10.33 -6.80
CA GLN A 3 5.59 -10.85 -5.46
C GLN A 3 6.92 -10.34 -4.89
N ALA A 4 7.93 -10.11 -5.74
CA ALA A 4 9.20 -9.55 -5.30
C ALA A 4 9.06 -8.10 -4.84
N VAL A 5 8.21 -7.32 -5.51
CA VAL A 5 7.88 -5.94 -5.12
C VAL A 5 7.13 -5.91 -3.79
N LEU A 6 6.06 -6.70 -3.67
CA LEU A 6 5.23 -6.75 -2.44
C LEU A 6 6.03 -7.20 -1.21
N ARG A 7 6.87 -8.24 -1.38
CA ARG A 7 7.74 -8.73 -0.31
C ARG A 7 8.72 -7.65 0.15
N HIS A 8 9.31 -6.93 -0.79
CA HIS A 8 10.24 -5.85 -0.45
C HIS A 8 9.56 -4.71 0.34
N PHE A 9 8.35 -4.32 -0.03
CA PHE A 9 7.57 -3.36 0.76
C PHE A 9 7.34 -3.88 2.19
N ALA A 10 6.94 -5.12 2.36
CA ALA A 10 6.69 -5.70 3.69
C ALA A 10 7.97 -5.82 4.52
N GLU A 11 9.13 -6.00 3.90
CA GLU A 11 10.43 -6.13 4.57
C GLU A 11 11.08 -4.78 4.91
N THR A 12 10.83 -3.73 4.11
CA THR A 12 11.58 -2.47 4.20
C THR A 12 10.73 -1.22 4.34
N GLY A 13 9.44 -1.29 4.02
CA GLY A 13 8.55 -0.12 3.91
C GLY A 13 8.74 0.72 2.65
N LEU A 14 9.61 0.31 1.73
CA LEU A 14 10.03 1.08 0.57
C LEU A 14 9.74 0.38 -0.75
N ALA A 15 9.61 1.16 -1.82
CA ALA A 15 9.61 0.60 -3.17
C ALA A 15 10.99 0.04 -3.54
N ARG A 16 11.00 -1.03 -4.31
CA ARG A 16 12.25 -1.65 -4.77
C ARG A 16 12.89 -0.84 -5.88
N ASP A 17 14.22 -0.70 -5.81
CA ASP A 17 15.02 0.02 -6.79
C ASP A 17 15.01 -0.65 -8.17
N ARG A 18 15.04 0.19 -9.23
CA ARG A 18 15.00 -0.25 -10.62
C ARG A 18 16.08 -1.29 -11.00
N PRO A 19 17.38 -1.12 -10.61
CA PRO A 19 18.41 -2.09 -10.96
C PRO A 19 18.12 -3.51 -10.45
N VAL A 20 17.51 -3.64 -9.28
CA VAL A 20 17.15 -4.95 -8.72
C VAL A 20 15.98 -5.56 -9.49
N LEU A 21 15.03 -4.73 -9.93
CA LEU A 21 13.89 -5.18 -10.75
C LEU A 21 14.36 -5.63 -12.14
N GLU A 22 15.40 -5.02 -12.71
CA GLU A 22 16.00 -5.47 -13.97
C GLU A 22 16.57 -6.90 -13.85
N VAL A 23 17.24 -7.22 -12.75
CA VAL A 23 17.74 -8.58 -12.49
C VAL A 23 16.59 -9.59 -12.43
N VAL A 24 15.48 -9.23 -11.78
CA VAL A 24 14.31 -10.11 -11.68
C VAL A 24 13.62 -10.30 -13.05
N ALA A 25 13.50 -9.24 -13.83
CA ALA A 25 12.87 -9.28 -15.15
C ALA A 25 13.72 -10.08 -16.15
N ALA A 26 15.06 -9.94 -16.08
CA ALA A 26 16.00 -10.64 -16.95
C ALA A 26 15.92 -12.17 -16.82
N GLN A 27 15.52 -12.68 -15.65
CA GLN A 27 15.29 -14.13 -15.44
C GLN A 27 14.17 -14.67 -16.35
N ALA A 28 13.23 -13.80 -16.76
CA ALA A 28 12.15 -14.12 -17.69
C ALA A 28 12.44 -13.63 -19.12
N GLY A 29 13.67 -13.20 -19.40
CA GLY A 29 14.06 -12.65 -20.72
C GLY A 29 13.38 -11.31 -21.06
N ARG A 30 12.98 -10.54 -20.05
CA ARG A 30 12.24 -9.26 -20.21
C ARG A 30 12.99 -8.12 -19.54
N THR A 31 12.63 -6.89 -19.85
CA THR A 31 13.08 -5.70 -19.12
C THR A 31 12.14 -5.36 -17.96
N ALA A 32 12.64 -4.70 -16.93
CA ALA A 32 11.79 -4.22 -15.84
C ALA A 32 10.72 -3.24 -16.36
N ALA A 33 11.06 -2.39 -17.34
CA ALA A 33 10.12 -1.45 -17.94
C ALA A 33 8.90 -2.13 -18.54
N GLU A 34 9.11 -3.19 -19.33
CA GLU A 34 8.01 -3.96 -19.94
C GLU A 34 7.10 -4.60 -18.92
N VAL A 35 7.70 -5.26 -17.91
CA VAL A 35 6.93 -5.96 -16.89
C VAL A 35 6.19 -4.97 -15.97
N LEU A 36 6.83 -3.87 -15.59
CA LEU A 36 6.17 -2.85 -14.75
C LEU A 36 5.03 -2.16 -15.50
N ALA A 37 5.20 -1.84 -16.79
CA ALA A 37 4.13 -1.25 -17.61
C ALA A 37 2.94 -2.20 -17.80
N GLU A 38 3.18 -3.50 -17.86
CA GLU A 38 2.12 -4.51 -17.89
C GLU A 38 1.36 -4.55 -16.56
N LEU A 39 2.07 -4.62 -15.43
CA LEU A 39 1.47 -4.63 -14.10
C LEU A 39 0.69 -3.34 -13.79
N ASP A 40 1.17 -2.19 -14.26
CA ASP A 40 0.47 -0.90 -14.15
C ASP A 40 -0.83 -0.90 -14.97
N ARG A 41 -0.80 -1.41 -16.19
CA ARG A 41 -1.97 -1.53 -17.06
C ARG A 41 -3.02 -2.51 -16.52
N GLU A 42 -2.58 -3.54 -15.82
CA GLU A 42 -3.43 -4.54 -15.17
C GLU A 42 -3.88 -4.14 -13.74
N ASP A 43 -3.55 -2.92 -13.31
CA ASP A 43 -3.93 -2.35 -12.00
C ASP A 43 -3.37 -3.12 -10.78
N PHE A 44 -2.22 -3.80 -10.94
CA PHE A 44 -1.51 -4.42 -9.82
C PHE A 44 -0.57 -3.47 -9.09
N LEU A 45 -0.11 -2.43 -9.77
CA LEU A 45 0.70 -1.37 -9.22
C LEU A 45 0.42 -0.05 -9.96
N ALA A 46 0.96 1.05 -9.46
CA ALA A 46 0.92 2.34 -10.14
C ALA A 46 2.34 2.90 -10.28
N LEU A 47 2.65 3.44 -11.46
CA LEU A 47 3.90 4.10 -11.75
C LEU A 47 3.73 5.63 -11.71
N ASP A 48 4.82 6.33 -11.40
CA ASP A 48 4.92 7.77 -11.59
C ASP A 48 5.36 8.08 -13.04
N GLU A 49 5.40 9.37 -13.39
CA GLU A 49 5.81 9.85 -14.72
C GLU A 49 7.23 9.44 -15.11
N ALA A 50 8.08 9.14 -14.14
CA ALA A 50 9.44 8.65 -14.34
C ALA A 50 9.53 7.11 -14.42
N GLY A 51 8.39 6.40 -14.37
CA GLY A 51 8.30 4.95 -14.40
C GLY A 51 8.77 4.27 -13.11
N ARG A 52 8.76 4.99 -11.98
CA ARG A 52 9.08 4.43 -10.66
C ARG A 52 7.79 3.94 -10.00
N ILE A 53 7.88 2.90 -9.20
CA ILE A 53 6.74 2.36 -8.46
C ILE A 53 6.27 3.40 -7.43
N ARG A 54 5.06 3.88 -7.60
CA ARG A 54 4.37 4.77 -6.70
C ARG A 54 3.50 4.03 -5.70
N ALA A 55 2.91 2.94 -6.14
CA ALA A 55 2.14 2.03 -5.31
C ALA A 55 2.27 0.60 -5.85
N ALA A 56 2.19 -0.38 -4.98
CA ALA A 56 1.99 -1.78 -5.34
C ALA A 56 0.97 -2.34 -4.33
N TYR A 57 -0.27 -2.43 -4.77
CA TYR A 57 -1.40 -2.68 -3.88
C TYR A 57 -1.19 -3.91 -2.99
N PRO A 58 -1.34 -3.77 -1.64
CA PRO A 58 -1.94 -2.65 -0.89
C PRO A 58 -0.96 -1.55 -0.43
N PHE A 59 0.32 -1.59 -0.82
CA PHE A 59 1.36 -0.67 -0.34
C PHE A 59 1.44 0.61 -1.16
N SER A 60 1.77 1.73 -0.49
CA SER A 60 2.13 3.00 -1.09
C SER A 60 3.63 3.28 -0.88
N ALA A 61 4.31 3.74 -1.93
CA ALA A 61 5.68 4.22 -1.85
C ALA A 61 5.78 5.67 -1.33
N ILE A 62 4.65 6.34 -1.20
CA ILE A 62 4.55 7.69 -0.66
C ILE A 62 3.71 7.67 0.61
N GLU A 63 3.95 8.64 1.47
CA GLU A 63 3.18 8.84 2.69
C GLU A 63 1.70 9.05 2.38
N THR A 64 0.86 8.32 3.11
CA THR A 64 -0.60 8.44 3.10
C THR A 64 -1.10 8.69 4.52
N ARG A 65 -2.40 8.81 4.70
CA ARG A 65 -2.98 8.89 6.06
C ARG A 65 -3.08 7.53 6.76
N HIS A 66 -2.63 6.44 6.14
CA HIS A 66 -2.76 5.07 6.64
C HIS A 66 -1.38 4.44 6.82
N ARG A 67 -0.79 4.67 8.00
CA ARG A 67 0.47 4.04 8.40
C ARG A 67 0.19 2.70 9.08
N VAL A 68 0.89 1.66 8.70
CA VAL A 68 0.75 0.33 9.29
C VAL A 68 2.09 -0.12 9.84
N ARG A 69 2.15 -0.35 11.16
CA ARG A 69 3.29 -0.97 11.84
C ARG A 69 3.11 -2.48 11.81
N LEU A 70 4.01 -3.17 11.13
CA LEU A 70 4.06 -4.63 11.06
C LEU A 70 4.66 -5.24 12.34
N ALA A 71 4.37 -6.51 12.63
CA ALA A 71 4.95 -7.21 13.79
C ALA A 71 6.48 -7.26 13.75
N SER A 72 7.07 -7.22 12.55
CA SER A 72 8.53 -7.11 12.34
C SER A 72 9.13 -5.77 12.81
N GLY A 73 8.30 -4.76 13.12
CA GLY A 73 8.71 -3.40 13.44
C GLY A 73 8.86 -2.49 12.20
N VAL A 74 8.62 -3.01 11.01
CA VAL A 74 8.63 -2.20 9.77
C VAL A 74 7.35 -1.37 9.70
N ASP A 75 7.48 -0.10 9.32
CA ASP A 75 6.36 0.76 8.97
C ASP A 75 6.15 0.77 7.47
N VAL A 76 4.92 0.59 7.05
CA VAL A 76 4.49 0.69 5.65
C VAL A 76 3.36 1.71 5.53
N TRP A 77 3.23 2.32 4.36
CA TRP A 77 2.07 3.13 4.00
C TRP A 77 1.11 2.31 3.16
N SER A 78 -0.19 2.42 3.44
CA SER A 78 -1.24 1.78 2.64
C SER A 78 -1.98 2.79 1.78
N MET A 79 -2.46 2.34 0.62
CA MET A 79 -3.15 3.18 -0.34
C MET A 79 -4.48 3.73 0.19
N CYS A 80 -5.23 2.90 0.92
CA CYS A 80 -6.51 3.26 1.51
C CYS A 80 -6.76 2.49 2.82
N ALA A 81 -7.86 2.82 3.48
CA ALA A 81 -8.25 2.16 4.74
C ALA A 81 -8.50 0.66 4.56
N ILE A 82 -9.10 0.24 3.44
CA ILE A 82 -9.39 -1.17 3.17
C ILE A 82 -8.08 -1.94 2.96
N ASP A 83 -7.14 -1.37 2.22
CA ASP A 83 -5.81 -1.95 2.02
C ASP A 83 -5.09 -2.13 3.36
N ALA A 84 -5.12 -1.10 4.23
CA ALA A 84 -4.53 -1.18 5.55
C ALA A 84 -5.14 -2.29 6.40
N LEU A 85 -6.47 -2.42 6.41
CA LEU A 85 -7.19 -3.45 7.15
C LEU A 85 -6.89 -4.87 6.63
N GLY A 86 -6.64 -5.01 5.34
CA GLY A 86 -6.32 -6.29 4.69
C GLY A 86 -4.90 -6.82 4.99
N LEU A 87 -3.97 -5.94 5.40
CA LEU A 87 -2.55 -6.30 5.55
C LEU A 87 -2.29 -7.40 6.58
N SER A 88 -3.00 -7.40 7.71
CA SER A 88 -2.84 -8.46 8.73
C SER A 88 -3.15 -9.84 8.16
N ALA A 89 -4.26 -9.98 7.44
CA ALA A 89 -4.65 -11.24 6.81
C ALA A 89 -3.71 -11.61 5.65
N MET A 90 -3.31 -10.63 4.83
CA MET A 90 -2.42 -10.86 3.68
C MET A 90 -1.03 -11.36 4.10
N LEU A 91 -0.50 -10.79 5.18
CA LEU A 91 0.85 -11.11 5.66
C LEU A 91 0.86 -12.19 6.75
N GLY A 92 -0.32 -12.57 7.28
CA GLY A 92 -0.43 -13.56 8.36
C GLY A 92 0.23 -13.12 9.66
N GLN A 93 0.20 -11.82 9.98
CA GLN A 93 0.86 -11.27 11.17
C GLN A 93 0.02 -10.17 11.84
N ASP A 94 0.36 -9.91 13.11
CA ASP A 94 -0.20 -8.80 13.87
C ASP A 94 0.24 -7.46 13.28
N VAL A 95 -0.65 -6.47 13.28
CA VAL A 95 -0.37 -5.12 12.78
C VAL A 95 -1.06 -4.06 13.64
N VAL A 96 -0.50 -2.86 13.65
CA VAL A 96 -1.12 -1.66 14.21
C VAL A 96 -1.27 -0.64 13.10
N ILE A 97 -2.51 -0.25 12.81
CA ILE A 97 -2.87 0.74 11.82
C ILE A 97 -3.08 2.07 12.53
N SER A 98 -2.38 3.11 12.09
CA SER A 98 -2.57 4.49 12.53
C SER A 98 -3.07 5.30 11.35
N SER A 99 -4.29 5.83 11.48
CA SER A 99 -4.95 6.63 10.44
C SER A 99 -5.45 7.94 11.01
N SER A 100 -5.88 8.84 10.16
CA SER A 100 -6.58 10.06 10.55
C SER A 100 -7.91 10.20 9.81
N ASP A 101 -8.92 10.69 10.53
CA ASP A 101 -10.21 11.01 9.92
C ASP A 101 -10.03 12.08 8.83
N PRO A 102 -10.58 11.89 7.62
CA PRO A 102 -10.42 12.84 6.53
C PRO A 102 -11.18 14.16 6.73
N VAL A 103 -12.14 14.21 7.66
CA VAL A 103 -13.00 15.36 7.88
C VAL A 103 -12.43 16.26 8.97
N ASP A 104 -12.09 15.69 10.12
CA ASP A 104 -11.69 16.46 11.31
C ASP A 104 -10.26 16.16 11.79
N GLY A 105 -9.54 15.25 11.14
CA GLY A 105 -8.16 14.91 11.45
C GLY A 105 -7.96 14.08 12.70
N ARG A 106 -9.04 13.64 13.37
CA ARG A 106 -8.92 12.84 14.59
C ARG A 106 -8.17 11.54 14.30
N PRO A 107 -7.29 11.09 15.24
CA PRO A 107 -6.59 9.84 15.08
C PRO A 107 -7.56 8.65 15.18
N VAL A 108 -7.33 7.66 14.32
CA VAL A 108 -8.00 6.36 14.34
C VAL A 108 -6.93 5.29 14.40
N THR A 109 -7.02 4.42 15.38
CA THR A 109 -6.10 3.29 15.54
C THR A 109 -6.87 1.97 15.44
N VAL A 110 -6.33 1.03 14.68
CA VAL A 110 -6.85 -0.35 14.61
C VAL A 110 -5.71 -1.31 14.90
N THR A 111 -5.88 -2.13 15.92
CA THR A 111 -4.89 -3.13 16.31
C THR A 111 -5.41 -4.52 16.02
N PHE A 112 -4.67 -5.27 15.19
CA PHE A 112 -4.84 -6.70 15.00
C PHE A 112 -3.77 -7.41 15.82
N ALA A 113 -4.17 -8.12 16.86
CA ALA A 113 -3.27 -8.85 17.72
C ALA A 113 -3.88 -10.17 18.18
N ARG A 114 -3.17 -11.28 17.97
CA ARG A 114 -3.56 -12.63 18.42
C ARG A 114 -4.99 -13.02 18.00
N GLY A 115 -5.38 -12.66 16.78
CA GLY A 115 -6.71 -12.95 16.25
C GLY A 115 -7.83 -12.04 16.78
N THR A 116 -7.50 -11.02 17.56
CA THR A 116 -8.43 -10.02 18.08
C THR A 116 -8.21 -8.68 17.37
N THR A 117 -9.30 -7.95 17.09
CA THR A 117 -9.25 -6.62 16.51
C THR A 117 -9.81 -5.59 17.48
N VAL A 118 -9.05 -4.54 17.76
CA VAL A 118 -9.45 -3.42 18.62
C VAL A 118 -9.44 -2.14 17.81
N TRP A 119 -10.52 -1.38 17.92
CA TRP A 119 -10.74 -0.09 17.24
C TRP A 119 -10.76 1.06 18.24
N GLU A 120 -10.04 2.13 17.94
CA GLU A 120 -10.04 3.37 18.71
C GLU A 120 -10.19 4.57 17.77
N PRO A 121 -11.30 5.30 17.79
CA PRO A 121 -12.50 5.09 18.63
C PRO A 121 -13.30 3.85 18.22
N VAL A 122 -14.02 3.25 19.18
CA VAL A 122 -14.85 2.03 18.95
C VAL A 122 -15.90 2.23 17.85
N ALA A 123 -16.37 3.46 17.66
CA ALA A 123 -17.37 3.82 16.66
C ALA A 123 -16.76 4.21 15.30
N ALA A 124 -15.46 3.97 15.08
CA ALA A 124 -14.83 4.24 13.79
C ALA A 124 -15.47 3.40 12.68
N VAL A 125 -15.69 4.02 11.52
CA VAL A 125 -16.27 3.39 10.33
C VAL A 125 -15.38 3.63 9.11
N VAL A 126 -15.39 2.69 8.18
CA VAL A 126 -14.75 2.86 6.88
C VAL A 126 -15.81 3.24 5.86
N LEU A 127 -15.64 4.41 5.26
CA LEU A 127 -16.50 4.86 4.16
C LEU A 127 -15.89 4.42 2.84
N VAL A 128 -16.64 3.64 2.07
CA VAL A 128 -16.27 3.23 0.72
C VAL A 128 -17.11 4.03 -0.26
N GLY A 129 -16.49 4.98 -0.93
CA GLY A 129 -17.14 5.73 -2.01
C GLY A 129 -17.18 4.89 -3.29
N ARG A 130 -18.36 4.78 -3.91
CA ARG A 130 -18.48 4.27 -5.28
C ARG A 130 -18.18 5.41 -6.23
N ARG A 131 -17.20 5.19 -7.10
CA ARG A 131 -16.89 6.17 -8.15
C ARG A 131 -17.84 5.98 -9.33
N GLU A 132 -18.52 7.04 -9.72
CA GLU A 132 -19.21 7.07 -11.00
C GLU A 132 -18.20 7.51 -12.07
N GLY A 133 -17.74 6.57 -12.92
CA GLY A 133 -16.83 6.83 -14.04
C GLY A 133 -15.72 5.79 -14.20
N THR A 134 -15.29 5.61 -15.45
CA THR A 134 -14.25 4.66 -15.89
C THR A 134 -12.87 5.32 -16.03
N GLY A 135 -12.44 6.14 -15.10
CA GLY A 135 -11.10 6.74 -15.13
C GLY A 135 -10.13 6.09 -14.12
N PRO A 136 -8.82 6.19 -14.33
CA PRO A 136 -7.82 5.70 -13.39
C PRO A 136 -8.03 6.36 -12.02
N VAL A 137 -7.80 5.59 -10.95
CA VAL A 137 -7.87 6.09 -9.57
C VAL A 137 -6.84 7.21 -9.41
N PRO A 138 -7.23 8.43 -9.06
CA PRO A 138 -6.23 9.45 -8.81
C PRO A 138 -5.37 9.03 -7.62
N PRO A 139 -4.09 9.36 -7.65
CA PRO A 139 -3.21 9.11 -6.53
C PRO A 139 -3.76 9.75 -5.26
N PRO A 140 -3.49 9.18 -4.08
CA PRO A 140 -3.81 9.83 -2.84
C PRO A 140 -3.17 11.23 -2.85
N SER A 141 -3.99 12.26 -2.64
CA SER A 141 -3.47 13.62 -2.50
C SER A 141 -2.53 13.63 -1.30
N ALA A 142 -1.29 14.10 -1.52
CA ALA A 142 -0.42 14.41 -0.40
C ALA A 142 -1.20 15.32 0.56
N ALA A 143 -1.22 14.96 1.84
CA ALA A 143 -1.87 15.79 2.84
C ALA A 143 -1.23 17.18 2.78
N THR A 144 -1.98 18.15 2.31
CA THR A 144 -1.57 19.56 2.39
C THR A 144 -1.51 19.90 3.88
N ARG A 145 -0.33 20.32 4.33
CA ARG A 145 -0.09 20.80 5.70
C ARG A 145 -0.90 22.05 5.97
#